data_4feadb5fe47b6f4be2b8496f619dce4f
#
_entry.id   4feadb5fe47b6f4be2b8496f619dce4f
#
_cell.length_a   1.000
_cell.length_b   1.000
_cell.length_c   1.000
_cell.angle_alpha   90.00
_cell.angle_beta   90.00
_cell.angle_gamma   90.00
#
_symmetry.space_group_name_H-M   'P 1'
#
loop_
_entity.id
_entity.type
_entity.pdbx_description
1 polymer ?
#
loop_
_entity_poly.entity_id
_entity_poly.type
_entity_poly.pdbx_seq_one_letter_code
_entity_poly.pdbx_strand_id
1 'polypeptide(L)'
;RDSSTSRGLGDVYKRQMFFTQKGKCYWLKVYEIPEGTKNSKGRAIQNLLNIDSDDAVNAYLRVKNLNDQDFINSHYVLFCTKNGVIKKTLLEQYSRPRQNGVNAITIREDDRVIEVRMTNGDNEIIIANRNGRAIRFHESAVRVMGRTATGVRGMTLDEDGQDEVVGMICIKDPETETIMVVSEQGYGKRSDIEDYRKTNRGGKGVKTMNITDKTGKLVTIKSVTDENDLMIINKSGITIRLK
;
A
#
# COMPACT_ATOMS: atom_id res chain seq x y z
N ARG A 1 -23.75 30.09 -9.09
CA ARG A 1 -24.26 30.11 -7.70
C ARG A 1 -24.72 28.70 -7.36
N ASP A 2 -24.25 28.17 -6.22
CA ASP A 2 -24.67 26.93 -5.57
C ASP A 2 -24.02 25.60 -6.04
N SER A 3 -22.69 25.56 -6.09
CA SER A 3 -21.97 24.28 -6.11
C SER A 3 -21.32 23.92 -4.75
N SER A 4 -21.54 24.74 -3.70
CA SER A 4 -20.88 24.56 -2.40
C SER A 4 -21.64 23.69 -1.40
N THR A 5 -22.96 23.51 -1.56
CA THR A 5 -23.82 22.86 -0.57
C THR A 5 -23.86 21.33 -0.66
N SER A 6 -23.56 20.74 -1.82
CA SER A 6 -23.58 19.27 -1.95
C SER A 6 -22.25 18.60 -1.58
N ARG A 7 -21.15 19.37 -1.50
CA ARG A 7 -19.84 18.87 -1.05
C ARG A 7 -19.75 18.66 0.46
N GLY A 8 -20.55 19.38 1.26
CA GLY A 8 -20.40 19.44 2.71
C GLY A 8 -20.79 18.17 3.46
N LEU A 9 -21.89 17.51 3.09
CA LEU A 9 -22.39 16.35 3.86
C LEU A 9 -21.70 15.04 3.53
N GLY A 10 -21.28 14.83 2.28
CA GLY A 10 -20.56 13.60 1.88
C GLY A 10 -19.11 13.53 2.39
N ASP A 11 -18.49 14.69 2.66
CA ASP A 11 -17.08 14.76 3.07
C ASP A 11 -16.89 14.70 4.60
N VAL A 12 -17.92 14.99 5.39
CA VAL A 12 -17.91 14.93 6.86
C VAL A 12 -17.57 13.54 7.37
N TYR A 13 -17.98 12.49 6.66
CA TYR A 13 -17.74 11.09 7.04
C TYR A 13 -16.48 10.50 6.42
N LYS A 14 -15.92 11.12 5.39
CA LYS A 14 -14.71 10.62 4.74
C LYS A 14 -13.52 10.81 5.66
N ARG A 15 -12.83 9.71 5.94
CA ARG A 15 -11.60 9.70 6.70
C ARG A 15 -10.46 9.15 5.88
N GLN A 16 -9.29 9.71 6.10
CA GLN A 16 -8.05 9.15 5.60
C GLN A 16 -7.29 8.54 6.77
N MET A 17 -6.92 7.29 6.62
CA MET A 17 -6.09 6.56 7.56
C MET A 17 -4.65 6.63 7.08
N PHE A 18 -3.73 6.95 7.98
CA PHE A 18 -2.30 7.06 7.72
C PHE A 18 -1.57 5.99 8.51
N PHE A 19 -0.72 5.25 7.83
CA PHE A 19 0.06 4.18 8.44
C PHE A 19 1.53 4.54 8.40
N THR A 20 2.18 4.42 9.54
CA THR A 20 3.60 4.78 9.68
C THR A 20 4.51 3.56 9.47
N GLN A 21 5.79 3.82 9.23
CA GLN A 21 6.81 2.79 9.07
C GLN A 21 6.91 1.89 10.30
N LYS A 22 6.75 2.48 11.49
CA LYS A 22 6.78 1.77 12.78
C LYS A 22 5.48 1.04 13.12
N GLY A 23 4.49 1.06 12.23
CA GLY A 23 3.27 0.28 12.36
C GLY A 23 2.17 0.94 13.18
N LYS A 24 2.16 2.26 13.32
CA LYS A 24 1.04 3.00 13.89
C LYS A 24 0.02 3.40 12.81
N CYS A 25 -1.23 3.57 13.23
CA CYS A 25 -2.33 4.09 12.42
C CYS A 25 -2.87 5.37 13.05
N TYR A 26 -3.05 6.41 12.23
CA TYR A 26 -3.66 7.68 12.56
C TYR A 26 -4.81 7.98 11.60
N TRP A 27 -5.70 8.92 11.97
CA TRP A 27 -6.84 9.32 11.17
C TRP A 27 -6.92 10.83 11.05
N LEU A 28 -7.25 11.30 9.85
CA LEU A 28 -7.70 12.67 9.60
C LEU A 28 -9.04 12.64 8.88
N LYS A 29 -9.89 13.59 9.17
CA LYS A 29 -11.02 13.88 8.31
C LYS A 29 -10.51 14.60 7.07
N VAL A 30 -11.08 14.29 5.90
CA VAL A 30 -10.56 14.84 4.64
C VAL A 30 -10.57 16.37 4.63
N TYR A 31 -11.57 16.99 5.24
CA TYR A 31 -11.68 18.45 5.32
C TYR A 31 -10.65 19.12 6.27
N GLU A 32 -9.99 18.36 7.15
CA GLU A 32 -8.92 18.85 8.03
C GLU A 32 -7.57 18.93 7.30
N ILE A 33 -7.49 18.34 6.09
CA ILE A 33 -6.28 18.39 5.26
C ILE A 33 -6.25 19.75 4.55
N PRO A 34 -5.23 20.59 4.77
CA PRO A 34 -5.16 21.92 4.17
C PRO A 34 -5.12 21.83 2.64
N GLU A 35 -5.91 22.68 2.00
CA GLU A 35 -5.80 22.87 0.56
C GLU A 35 -4.46 23.52 0.19
N GLY A 36 -3.91 23.11 -0.93
CA GLY A 36 -2.67 23.65 -1.47
C GLY A 36 -2.75 23.83 -2.98
N THR A 37 -2.07 24.82 -3.48
CA THR A 37 -1.88 25.03 -4.93
C THR A 37 -0.67 24.22 -5.41
N LYS A 38 -0.53 24.08 -6.74
CA LYS A 38 0.61 23.40 -7.38
C LYS A 38 1.97 23.94 -6.88
N ASN A 39 2.05 25.21 -6.57
CA ASN A 39 3.29 25.90 -6.18
C ASN A 39 3.43 26.07 -4.67
N SER A 40 2.47 25.58 -3.86
CA SER A 40 2.56 25.70 -2.41
C SER A 40 3.59 24.72 -1.86
N LYS A 41 4.33 25.14 -0.81
CA LYS A 41 5.30 24.28 -0.11
C LYS A 41 4.65 23.13 0.68
N GLY A 42 3.31 23.17 0.85
CA GLY A 42 2.61 22.24 1.73
C GLY A 42 2.91 22.47 3.21
N ARG A 43 2.41 21.58 4.04
CA ARG A 43 2.68 21.55 5.49
C ARG A 43 3.20 20.18 5.89
N ALA A 44 4.11 20.12 6.84
CA ALA A 44 4.59 18.86 7.37
C ALA A 44 3.42 18.08 8.01
N ILE A 45 3.34 16.79 7.72
CA ILE A 45 2.26 15.91 8.22
C ILE A 45 2.25 15.85 9.76
N GLN A 46 3.39 16.02 10.41
CA GLN A 46 3.53 16.07 11.87
C GLN A 46 2.77 17.26 12.51
N ASN A 47 2.46 18.30 11.73
CA ASN A 47 1.62 19.41 12.19
C ASN A 47 0.12 19.05 12.23
N LEU A 48 -0.26 17.95 11.60
CA LEU A 48 -1.65 17.48 11.51
C LEU A 48 -1.89 16.20 12.31
N LEU A 49 -0.86 15.37 12.43
CA LEU A 49 -0.89 14.09 13.13
C LEU A 49 0.20 14.04 14.19
N ASN A 50 -0.14 13.52 15.36
CA ASN A 50 0.81 13.40 16.47
C ASN A 50 1.75 12.19 16.24
N ILE A 51 2.56 12.28 15.19
CA ILE A 51 3.52 11.25 14.79
C ILE A 51 4.85 11.51 15.48
N ASP A 52 5.50 10.46 15.99
CA ASP A 52 6.82 10.55 16.59
C ASP A 52 7.83 11.09 15.56
N SER A 53 8.81 11.88 16.02
CA SER A 53 9.76 12.58 15.14
C SER A 53 10.66 11.64 14.31
N ASP A 54 10.83 10.42 14.78
CA ASP A 54 11.63 9.35 14.17
C ASP A 54 10.78 8.32 13.40
N ASP A 55 9.49 8.63 13.16
CA ASP A 55 8.56 7.83 12.37
C ASP A 55 8.08 8.60 11.14
N ALA A 56 7.66 7.90 10.11
CA ALA A 56 7.19 8.50 8.87
C ALA A 56 5.96 7.77 8.33
N VAL A 57 5.04 8.53 7.72
CA VAL A 57 3.91 7.96 6.99
C VAL A 57 4.42 7.28 5.74
N ASN A 58 4.05 6.01 5.55
CA ASN A 58 4.46 5.20 4.40
C ASN A 58 3.29 4.74 3.55
N ALA A 59 2.09 4.70 4.11
CA ALA A 59 0.89 4.32 3.39
C ALA A 59 -0.33 5.07 3.91
N TYR A 60 -1.34 5.18 3.06
CA TYR A 60 -2.63 5.74 3.45
C TYR A 60 -3.77 4.97 2.81
N LEU A 61 -4.92 4.96 3.50
CA LEU A 61 -6.16 4.40 3.00
C LEU A 61 -7.28 5.44 3.12
N ARG A 62 -8.07 5.56 2.07
CA ARG A 62 -9.28 6.34 2.08
C ARG A 62 -10.45 5.46 2.50
N VAL A 63 -11.11 5.83 3.58
CA VAL A 63 -12.30 5.13 4.08
C VAL A 63 -13.50 6.05 4.01
N LYS A 64 -14.55 5.59 3.35
CA LYS A 64 -15.75 6.39 3.09
C LYS A 64 -16.51 6.67 4.39
N ASN A 65 -16.73 5.66 5.21
CA ASN A 65 -17.44 5.76 6.48
C ASN A 65 -17.01 4.66 7.45
N LEU A 66 -16.40 5.02 8.57
CA LEU A 66 -16.03 4.08 9.64
C LEU A 66 -17.19 3.72 10.58
N ASN A 67 -18.37 4.36 10.44
CA ASN A 67 -19.56 4.04 11.23
C ASN A 67 -20.49 3.04 10.51
N ASP A 68 -20.22 2.74 9.24
CA ASP A 68 -20.93 1.74 8.48
C ASP A 68 -20.52 0.35 8.92
N GLN A 69 -21.38 -0.30 9.74
CA GLN A 69 -21.07 -1.59 10.37
C GLN A 69 -20.91 -2.71 9.33
N ASP A 70 -21.70 -2.71 8.27
CA ASP A 70 -21.62 -3.72 7.22
C ASP A 70 -20.30 -3.57 6.46
N PHE A 71 -19.92 -2.35 6.15
CA PHE A 71 -18.67 -2.06 5.47
C PHE A 71 -17.44 -2.45 6.31
N ILE A 72 -17.35 -2.01 7.57
CA ILE A 72 -16.17 -2.27 8.41
C ILE A 72 -16.03 -3.74 8.81
N ASN A 73 -17.14 -4.50 8.83
CA ASN A 73 -17.13 -5.93 9.15
C ASN A 73 -16.97 -6.83 7.91
N SER A 74 -17.00 -6.26 6.71
CA SER A 74 -16.78 -7.00 5.44
C SER A 74 -15.48 -6.65 4.74
N HIS A 75 -14.71 -5.69 5.25
CA HIS A 75 -13.45 -5.26 4.67
C HIS A 75 -12.27 -5.50 5.61
N TYR A 76 -11.10 -5.63 5.02
CA TYR A 76 -9.86 -5.93 5.72
C TYR A 76 -8.78 -4.93 5.35
N VAL A 77 -7.84 -4.74 6.27
CA VAL A 77 -6.61 -3.98 6.06
C VAL A 77 -5.47 -4.99 5.94
N LEU A 78 -4.83 -5.00 4.79
CA LEU A 78 -3.65 -5.80 4.50
C LEU A 78 -2.41 -4.94 4.64
N PHE A 79 -1.44 -5.44 5.38
CA PHE A 79 -0.11 -4.84 5.57
C PHE A 79 0.94 -5.69 4.90
N CYS A 80 1.91 -5.04 4.29
CA CYS A 80 3.13 -5.69 3.83
C CYS A 80 4.34 -4.94 4.37
N THR A 81 5.33 -5.70 4.86
CA THR A 81 6.56 -5.12 5.41
C THR A 81 7.75 -5.32 4.45
N LYS A 82 8.79 -4.54 4.67
CA LYS A 82 10.06 -4.63 3.94
C LYS A 82 10.62 -6.07 3.90
N ASN A 83 10.54 -6.78 5.01
CA ASN A 83 11.08 -8.14 5.15
C ASN A 83 10.11 -9.25 4.70
N GLY A 84 9.05 -8.89 3.95
CA GLY A 84 8.13 -9.86 3.35
C GLY A 84 7.09 -10.44 4.28
N VAL A 85 6.82 -9.80 5.42
CA VAL A 85 5.71 -10.17 6.30
C VAL A 85 4.42 -9.59 5.77
N ILE A 86 3.34 -10.37 5.79
CA ILE A 86 1.98 -9.94 5.46
C ILE A 86 1.06 -10.15 6.65
N LYS A 87 0.14 -9.22 6.84
CA LYS A 87 -0.87 -9.27 7.90
C LYS A 87 -2.21 -8.83 7.37
N LYS A 88 -3.28 -9.55 7.75
CA LYS A 88 -4.68 -9.22 7.44
C LYS A 88 -5.44 -8.97 8.73
N THR A 89 -6.09 -7.81 8.84
CA THR A 89 -6.86 -7.42 10.02
C THR A 89 -8.20 -6.87 9.58
N LEU A 90 -9.27 -7.19 10.30
CA LEU A 90 -10.60 -6.66 10.02
C LEU A 90 -10.61 -5.13 10.17
N LEU A 91 -11.25 -4.42 9.24
CA LEU A 91 -11.30 -2.94 9.24
C LEU A 91 -11.95 -2.39 10.52
N GLU A 92 -12.90 -3.12 11.11
CA GLU A 92 -13.55 -2.78 12.39
C GLU A 92 -12.51 -2.47 13.49
N GLN A 93 -11.38 -3.18 13.52
CA GLN A 93 -10.32 -2.96 14.51
C GLN A 93 -9.71 -1.55 14.46
N TYR A 94 -9.98 -0.80 13.40
CA TYR A 94 -9.53 0.58 13.16
C TYR A 94 -10.69 1.58 13.12
N SER A 95 -11.91 1.16 13.48
CA SER A 95 -13.11 2.02 13.40
C SER A 95 -13.18 3.11 14.47
N ARG A 96 -12.35 3.01 15.51
CA ARG A 96 -12.33 3.94 16.66
C ARG A 96 -11.07 4.83 16.63
N PRO A 97 -11.12 5.99 15.96
CA PRO A 97 -9.99 6.91 15.88
C PRO A 97 -9.53 7.38 17.25
N ARG A 98 -8.21 7.49 17.43
CA ARG A 98 -7.57 8.07 18.61
C ARG A 98 -6.56 9.13 18.18
N GLN A 99 -6.48 10.23 18.90
CA GLN A 99 -5.59 11.35 18.57
C GLN A 99 -4.10 10.94 18.54
N ASN A 100 -3.69 10.08 19.45
CA ASN A 100 -2.30 9.59 19.54
C ASN A 100 -2.06 8.32 18.65
N GLY A 101 -2.97 8.03 17.75
CA GLY A 101 -2.91 6.85 16.93
C GLY A 101 -3.11 5.54 17.71
N VAL A 102 -3.03 4.43 17.03
CA VAL A 102 -3.06 3.08 17.61
C VAL A 102 -1.98 2.21 16.94
N ASN A 103 -1.53 1.19 17.65
CA ASN A 103 -0.70 0.16 17.03
C ASN A 103 -1.55 -0.58 15.99
N ALA A 104 -1.10 -0.55 14.75
CA ALA A 104 -1.75 -1.21 13.63
C ALA A 104 -1.16 -2.57 13.30
N ILE A 105 0.12 -2.74 13.58
CA ILE A 105 0.90 -3.97 13.41
C ILE A 105 2.12 -3.90 14.32
N THR A 106 2.53 -5.02 14.92
CA THR A 106 3.81 -5.09 15.62
C THR A 106 4.93 -5.36 14.61
N ILE A 107 5.84 -4.43 14.48
CA ILE A 107 6.99 -4.50 13.57
C ILE A 107 8.15 -5.17 14.28
N ARG A 108 8.83 -6.10 13.59
CA ARG A 108 10.09 -6.72 14.05
C ARG A 108 11.25 -5.73 13.93
N GLU A 109 12.33 -6.03 14.64
CA GLU A 109 13.59 -5.30 14.50
C GLU A 109 14.05 -5.30 13.03
N ASP A 110 14.59 -4.19 12.56
CA ASP A 110 15.04 -3.97 11.17
C ASP A 110 13.97 -4.11 10.08
N ASP A 111 12.70 -4.14 10.45
CA ASP A 111 11.57 -4.18 9.51
C ASP A 111 10.77 -2.87 9.52
N ARG A 112 9.94 -2.67 8.53
CA ARG A 112 9.03 -1.52 8.43
C ARG A 112 7.84 -1.83 7.54
N VAL A 113 6.72 -1.16 7.78
CA VAL A 113 5.58 -1.18 6.86
C VAL A 113 5.97 -0.47 5.57
N ILE A 114 5.72 -1.10 4.42
CA ILE A 114 5.97 -0.49 3.11
C ILE A 114 4.68 -0.24 2.33
N GLU A 115 3.67 -1.09 2.51
CA GLU A 115 2.41 -0.97 1.78
C GLU A 115 1.24 -1.39 2.66
N VAL A 116 0.12 -0.69 2.53
CA VAL A 116 -1.16 -1.05 3.16
C VAL A 116 -2.26 -0.95 2.12
N ARG A 117 -3.12 -1.96 2.06
CA ARG A 117 -4.25 -2.03 1.13
C ARG A 117 -5.53 -2.43 1.86
N MET A 118 -6.65 -1.97 1.35
CA MET A 118 -7.96 -2.42 1.79
C MET A 118 -8.51 -3.45 0.82
N THR A 119 -9.02 -4.56 1.35
CA THR A 119 -9.58 -5.68 0.59
C THR A 119 -10.95 -6.06 1.11
N ASN A 120 -11.70 -6.83 0.33
CA ASN A 120 -13.04 -7.30 0.68
C ASN A 120 -13.10 -8.80 1.02
N GLY A 121 -11.95 -9.47 1.12
CA GLY A 121 -11.88 -10.90 1.41
C GLY A 121 -11.68 -11.80 0.17
N ASP A 122 -11.84 -11.24 -1.03
CA ASP A 122 -11.80 -11.98 -2.30
C ASP A 122 -10.84 -11.35 -3.32
N ASN A 123 -9.67 -10.89 -2.85
CA ASN A 123 -8.67 -10.29 -3.71
C ASN A 123 -7.50 -11.25 -3.95
N GLU A 124 -6.89 -11.13 -5.12
CA GLU A 124 -5.58 -11.70 -5.37
C GLU A 124 -4.48 -10.72 -4.98
N ILE A 125 -3.46 -11.23 -4.34
CA ILE A 125 -2.34 -10.46 -3.81
C ILE A 125 -1.10 -10.78 -4.61
N ILE A 126 -0.35 -9.75 -4.99
CA ILE A 126 0.98 -9.91 -5.58
C ILE A 126 1.96 -9.07 -4.76
N ILE A 127 3.04 -9.71 -4.31
CA ILE A 127 4.15 -9.09 -3.60
C ILE A 127 5.38 -9.23 -4.48
N ALA A 128 6.11 -8.13 -4.68
CA ALA A 128 7.35 -8.13 -5.45
C ALA A 128 8.54 -7.70 -4.59
N ASN A 129 9.69 -8.33 -4.86
CA ASN A 129 10.95 -8.00 -4.21
C ASN A 129 11.92 -7.23 -5.12
N ARG A 130 12.94 -6.66 -4.53
CA ARG A 130 13.95 -5.85 -5.18
C ARG A 130 14.77 -6.65 -6.21
N ASN A 131 14.94 -7.94 -5.99
CA ASN A 131 15.68 -8.85 -6.89
C ASN A 131 14.85 -9.31 -8.10
N GLY A 132 13.69 -8.69 -8.35
CA GLY A 132 12.91 -8.88 -9.57
C GLY A 132 12.05 -10.15 -9.58
N ARG A 133 11.63 -10.63 -8.40
CA ARG A 133 10.66 -11.72 -8.27
C ARG A 133 9.33 -11.21 -7.74
N ALA A 134 8.26 -11.91 -8.08
CA ALA A 134 6.93 -11.64 -7.55
C ALA A 134 6.18 -12.93 -7.25
N ILE A 135 5.40 -12.93 -6.17
CA ILE A 135 4.56 -14.05 -5.76
C ILE A 135 3.11 -13.64 -5.81
N ARG A 136 2.25 -14.48 -6.43
CA ARG A 136 0.80 -14.32 -6.51
C ARG A 136 0.11 -15.38 -5.68
N PHE A 137 -0.83 -14.96 -4.84
CA PHE A 137 -1.68 -15.84 -4.04
C PHE A 137 -3.01 -15.16 -3.71
N HIS A 138 -4.03 -15.96 -3.36
CA HIS A 138 -5.32 -15.44 -2.93
C HIS A 138 -5.26 -14.97 -1.47
N GLU A 139 -5.94 -13.87 -1.12
CA GLU A 139 -5.89 -13.32 0.24
C GLU A 139 -6.45 -14.25 1.34
N SER A 140 -7.22 -15.27 0.97
CA SER A 140 -7.67 -16.32 1.92
C SER A 140 -6.52 -17.12 2.52
N ALA A 141 -5.35 -17.16 1.85
CA ALA A 141 -4.14 -17.77 2.39
C ALA A 141 -3.57 -17.00 3.61
N VAL A 142 -4.04 -15.77 3.84
CA VAL A 142 -3.68 -14.96 5.01
C VAL A 142 -4.83 -14.97 5.98
N ARG A 143 -4.66 -15.64 7.13
CA ARG A 143 -5.67 -15.65 8.19
C ARG A 143 -5.89 -14.24 8.74
N VAL A 144 -7.11 -13.95 9.16
CA VAL A 144 -7.44 -12.71 9.87
C VAL A 144 -6.77 -12.72 11.25
N MET A 145 -6.10 -11.63 11.59
CA MET A 145 -5.36 -11.48 12.85
C MET A 145 -5.75 -10.19 13.55
N GLY A 146 -5.55 -10.16 14.86
CA GLY A 146 -5.76 -8.97 15.68
C GLY A 146 -4.79 -7.82 15.29
N ARG A 147 -5.15 -6.63 15.70
CA ARG A 147 -4.44 -5.39 15.36
C ARG A 147 -2.96 -5.40 15.74
N THR A 148 -2.61 -5.98 16.90
CA THR A 148 -1.24 -6.00 17.43
C THR A 148 -0.41 -7.20 16.97
N ALA A 149 -0.95 -8.08 16.12
CA ALA A 149 -0.19 -9.20 15.58
C ALA A 149 0.94 -8.73 14.66
N THR A 150 2.02 -9.48 14.59
CA THR A 150 3.16 -9.23 13.70
C THR A 150 2.84 -9.61 12.25
N GLY A 151 2.05 -10.64 12.03
CA GLY A 151 1.76 -11.18 10.71
C GLY A 151 2.47 -12.52 10.45
N VAL A 152 2.41 -12.94 9.20
CA VAL A 152 2.97 -14.20 8.69
C VAL A 152 3.84 -13.94 7.47
N ARG A 153 4.67 -14.90 7.09
CA ARG A 153 5.49 -14.79 5.88
C ARG A 153 4.61 -14.70 4.64
N GLY A 154 4.70 -13.60 3.91
CA GLY A 154 4.06 -13.37 2.62
C GLY A 154 4.91 -13.83 1.46
N MET A 155 6.20 -13.49 1.50
CA MET A 155 7.20 -13.83 0.49
C MET A 155 8.52 -14.22 1.17
N THR A 156 9.25 -15.16 0.60
CA THR A 156 10.64 -15.46 0.99
C THR A 156 11.57 -14.62 0.11
N LEU A 157 12.41 -13.84 0.76
CA LEU A 157 13.46 -13.02 0.13
C LEU A 157 14.73 -13.86 -0.11
N ASP A 158 15.60 -13.35 -0.97
CA ASP A 158 16.93 -13.93 -1.16
C ASP A 158 17.83 -13.65 0.06
N GLU A 159 18.76 -14.56 0.33
CA GLU A 159 19.62 -14.51 1.52
C GLU A 159 20.86 -13.62 1.33
N ASP A 160 20.87 -12.77 0.30
CA ASP A 160 22.00 -11.85 0.02
C ASP A 160 22.06 -10.65 0.99
N GLY A 161 21.11 -10.53 1.91
CA GLY A 161 21.01 -9.47 2.90
C GLY A 161 20.64 -8.10 2.32
N GLN A 162 20.44 -8.01 1.00
CA GLN A 162 20.08 -6.77 0.29
C GLN A 162 18.70 -6.82 -0.33
N ASP A 163 18.05 -8.00 -0.35
CA ASP A 163 16.73 -8.15 -0.91
C ASP A 163 15.67 -7.62 0.06
N GLU A 164 14.70 -6.95 -0.49
CA GLU A 164 13.55 -6.41 0.26
C GLU A 164 12.31 -6.40 -0.61
N VAL A 165 11.14 -6.42 0.00
CA VAL A 165 9.89 -6.19 -0.71
C VAL A 165 9.81 -4.73 -1.13
N VAL A 166 9.46 -4.50 -2.40
CA VAL A 166 9.31 -3.15 -2.98
C VAL A 166 7.86 -2.72 -3.15
N GLY A 167 6.91 -3.65 -3.05
CA GLY A 167 5.50 -3.32 -3.13
C GLY A 167 4.59 -4.53 -3.03
N MET A 168 3.34 -4.23 -2.70
CA MET A 168 2.22 -5.16 -2.68
C MET A 168 1.06 -4.55 -3.44
N ILE A 169 0.43 -5.31 -4.31
CA ILE A 169 -0.80 -4.94 -5.01
C ILE A 169 -1.91 -5.93 -4.71
N CYS A 170 -3.14 -5.44 -4.74
CA CYS A 170 -4.36 -6.23 -4.60
C CYS A 170 -5.13 -6.12 -5.90
N ILE A 171 -5.29 -7.23 -6.61
CA ILE A 171 -6.03 -7.31 -7.86
C ILE A 171 -7.50 -7.53 -7.52
N LYS A 172 -8.34 -6.68 -8.06
CA LYS A 172 -9.81 -6.76 -7.91
C LYS A 172 -10.45 -7.41 -9.12
N ASP A 173 -9.97 -7.06 -10.29
CA ASP A 173 -10.48 -7.52 -11.57
C ASP A 173 -9.33 -8.02 -12.46
N PRO A 174 -9.09 -9.34 -12.47
CA PRO A 174 -8.02 -9.94 -13.27
C PRO A 174 -8.17 -9.75 -14.78
N GLU A 175 -9.39 -9.46 -15.27
CA GLU A 175 -9.64 -9.31 -16.71
C GLU A 175 -9.22 -7.94 -17.24
N THR A 176 -9.30 -6.89 -16.40
CA THR A 176 -9.01 -5.51 -16.83
C THR A 176 -7.68 -4.98 -16.30
N GLU A 177 -7.18 -5.54 -15.20
CA GLU A 177 -5.94 -5.11 -14.58
C GLU A 177 -4.74 -5.86 -15.16
N THR A 178 -3.63 -5.15 -15.29
CA THR A 178 -2.31 -5.69 -15.65
C THR A 178 -1.27 -5.22 -14.67
N ILE A 179 -0.10 -5.83 -14.67
CA ILE A 179 0.96 -5.57 -13.72
C ILE A 179 2.06 -4.78 -14.39
N MET A 180 2.34 -3.61 -13.83
CA MET A 180 3.47 -2.79 -14.23
C MET A 180 4.57 -2.85 -13.19
N VAL A 181 5.81 -3.07 -13.63
CA VAL A 181 7.02 -3.01 -12.82
C VAL A 181 8.00 -2.02 -13.40
N VAL A 182 8.73 -1.31 -12.52
CA VAL A 182 9.74 -0.33 -12.90
C VAL A 182 11.00 -0.56 -12.07
N SER A 183 12.18 -0.43 -12.71
CA SER A 183 13.49 -0.58 -12.10
C SER A 183 14.21 0.74 -11.86
N GLU A 184 15.33 0.70 -11.11
CA GLU A 184 16.14 1.87 -10.72
C GLU A 184 16.62 2.68 -11.92
N GLN A 185 16.96 2.03 -13.04
CA GLN A 185 17.44 2.70 -14.25
C GLN A 185 16.30 3.12 -15.21
N GLY A 186 15.05 3.10 -14.72
CA GLY A 186 13.89 3.56 -15.49
C GLY A 186 13.35 2.55 -16.51
N TYR A 187 13.82 1.29 -16.49
CA TYR A 187 13.22 0.24 -17.31
C TYR A 187 11.92 -0.21 -16.68
N GLY A 188 10.85 -0.19 -17.46
CA GLY A 188 9.53 -0.66 -17.07
C GLY A 188 8.98 -1.66 -18.07
N LYS A 189 8.11 -2.53 -17.59
CA LYS A 189 7.29 -3.39 -18.44
C LYS A 189 5.91 -3.57 -17.85
N ARG A 190 4.96 -3.87 -18.71
CA ARG A 190 3.60 -4.27 -18.38
C ARG A 190 3.41 -5.74 -18.74
N SER A 191 2.79 -6.52 -17.88
CA SER A 191 2.58 -7.95 -18.02
C SER A 191 1.16 -8.32 -17.63
N ASP A 192 0.63 -9.38 -18.20
CA ASP A 192 -0.66 -9.90 -17.80
C ASP A 192 -0.57 -10.59 -16.44
N ILE A 193 -1.67 -10.60 -15.71
CA ILE A 193 -1.74 -11.24 -14.38
C ILE A 193 -1.47 -12.74 -14.50
N GLU A 194 -1.88 -13.37 -15.58
CA GLU A 194 -1.73 -14.80 -15.82
C GLU A 194 -0.27 -15.25 -16.03
N ASP A 195 0.65 -14.31 -16.35
CA ASP A 195 2.11 -14.57 -16.34
C ASP A 195 2.62 -14.93 -14.93
N TYR A 196 1.87 -14.60 -13.89
CA TYR A 196 2.18 -14.89 -12.50
C TYR A 196 1.32 -16.05 -12.02
N ARG A 197 1.87 -17.26 -12.03
CA ARG A 197 1.15 -18.43 -11.53
C ARG A 197 0.68 -18.24 -10.10
N LYS A 198 -0.57 -18.62 -9.82
CA LYS A 198 -1.15 -18.60 -8.48
C LYS A 198 -0.50 -19.70 -7.62
N THR A 199 -0.01 -19.34 -6.46
CA THR A 199 0.69 -20.24 -5.51
C THR A 199 0.19 -20.02 -4.09
N ASN A 200 0.74 -20.75 -3.13
CA ASN A 200 0.59 -20.43 -1.72
C ASN A 200 1.53 -19.27 -1.35
N ARG A 201 1.16 -18.48 -0.32
CA ARG A 201 2.03 -17.45 0.25
C ARG A 201 3.33 -18.04 0.79
N GLY A 202 4.33 -17.19 0.95
CA GLY A 202 5.59 -17.54 1.63
C GLY A 202 6.67 -18.14 0.73
N GLY A 203 6.38 -18.39 -0.56
CA GLY A 203 7.39 -18.83 -1.53
C GLY A 203 8.25 -17.68 -2.05
N LYS A 204 9.24 -18.02 -2.90
CA LYS A 204 10.12 -17.04 -3.59
C LYS A 204 9.44 -16.38 -4.80
N GLY A 205 8.33 -16.92 -5.30
CA GLY A 205 7.63 -16.43 -6.48
C GLY A 205 8.35 -16.71 -7.81
N VAL A 206 7.87 -16.06 -8.86
CA VAL A 206 8.40 -16.15 -10.23
C VAL A 206 9.20 -14.90 -10.58
N LYS A 207 10.07 -15.00 -11.59
CA LYS A 207 10.81 -13.83 -12.08
C LYS A 207 9.84 -12.90 -12.81
N THR A 208 9.77 -11.65 -12.34
CA THR A 208 9.00 -10.60 -12.99
C THR A 208 9.86 -9.68 -13.87
N MET A 209 11.12 -9.46 -13.50
CA MET A 209 12.07 -8.69 -14.30
C MET A 209 13.47 -9.31 -14.20
N ASN A 210 14.21 -9.31 -15.29
CA ASN A 210 15.61 -9.70 -15.26
C ASN A 210 16.46 -8.53 -14.75
N ILE A 211 17.04 -8.71 -13.58
CA ILE A 211 17.88 -7.71 -12.96
C ILE A 211 19.31 -7.84 -13.50
N THR A 212 19.81 -6.76 -14.07
CA THR A 212 21.15 -6.63 -14.64
C THR A 212 21.71 -5.25 -14.27
N ASP A 213 23.00 -5.01 -14.48
CA ASP A 213 23.60 -3.69 -14.27
C ASP A 213 22.90 -2.61 -15.10
N LYS A 214 22.39 -2.98 -16.29
CA LYS A 214 21.65 -2.06 -17.17
C LYS A 214 20.27 -1.67 -16.62
N THR A 215 19.55 -2.61 -16.04
CA THR A 215 18.19 -2.34 -15.50
C THR A 215 18.21 -1.77 -14.09
N GLY A 216 19.22 -2.14 -13.29
CA GLY A 216 19.21 -1.94 -11.86
C GLY A 216 18.15 -2.81 -11.16
N LYS A 217 18.01 -2.66 -9.87
CA LYS A 217 17.07 -3.40 -9.04
C LYS A 217 15.62 -2.94 -9.28
N LEU A 218 14.65 -3.78 -8.96
CA LEU A 218 13.23 -3.40 -9.00
C LEU A 218 12.92 -2.35 -7.93
N VAL A 219 12.13 -1.33 -8.29
CA VAL A 219 11.77 -0.22 -7.40
C VAL A 219 10.31 -0.25 -7.02
N THR A 220 9.43 -0.67 -7.94
CA THR A 220 7.99 -0.64 -7.70
C THR A 220 7.23 -1.66 -8.55
N ILE A 221 6.06 -2.04 -8.04
CA ILE A 221 5.04 -2.81 -8.73
C ILE A 221 3.70 -2.09 -8.56
N LYS A 222 2.92 -1.96 -9.63
CA LYS A 222 1.59 -1.35 -9.63
C LYS A 222 0.61 -2.19 -10.46
N SER A 223 -0.64 -2.21 -10.04
CA SER A 223 -1.74 -2.63 -10.89
C SER A 223 -2.18 -1.44 -11.73
N VAL A 224 -2.35 -1.63 -13.03
CA VAL A 224 -2.73 -0.60 -13.99
C VAL A 224 -3.76 -1.14 -14.98
N THR A 225 -4.59 -0.23 -15.49
CA THR A 225 -5.54 -0.46 -16.59
C THR A 225 -5.18 0.42 -17.79
N ASP A 226 -5.82 0.23 -18.92
CA ASP A 226 -5.63 1.07 -20.11
C ASP A 226 -6.10 2.52 -19.93
N GLU A 227 -6.93 2.77 -18.92
CA GLU A 227 -7.42 4.11 -18.58
C GLU A 227 -6.46 4.91 -17.68
N ASN A 228 -5.41 4.28 -17.15
CA ASN A 228 -4.51 4.93 -16.23
C ASN A 228 -3.42 5.72 -16.96
N ASP A 229 -3.22 6.95 -16.54
CA ASP A 229 -2.00 7.70 -16.83
C ASP A 229 -0.91 7.35 -15.80
N LEU A 230 0.31 7.24 -16.27
CA LEU A 230 1.47 7.00 -15.43
C LEU A 230 2.20 8.31 -15.14
N MET A 231 2.38 8.62 -13.86
CA MET A 231 3.21 9.72 -13.40
C MET A 231 4.47 9.17 -12.73
N ILE A 232 5.62 9.45 -13.31
CA ILE A 232 6.93 9.05 -12.77
C ILE A 232 7.61 10.30 -12.22
N ILE A 233 8.01 10.21 -10.95
CA ILE A 233 8.74 11.27 -10.26
C ILE A 233 10.11 10.70 -9.88
N ASN A 234 11.20 11.32 -10.34
CA ASN A 234 12.53 10.90 -9.96
C ASN A 234 12.97 11.52 -8.63
N LYS A 235 14.11 11.07 -8.12
CA LYS A 235 14.65 11.53 -6.83
C LYS A 235 14.96 13.04 -6.79
N SER A 236 15.22 13.66 -7.94
CA SER A 236 15.45 15.11 -8.04
C SER A 236 14.15 15.94 -8.22
N GLY A 237 12.98 15.28 -8.17
CA GLY A 237 11.68 15.95 -8.27
C GLY A 237 11.21 16.20 -9.70
N ILE A 238 11.94 15.75 -10.73
CA ILE A 238 11.47 15.84 -12.11
C ILE A 238 10.34 14.85 -12.32
N THR A 239 9.24 15.36 -12.85
CA THR A 239 8.00 14.59 -13.05
C THR A 239 7.71 14.47 -14.55
N ILE A 240 7.45 13.26 -15.02
CA ILE A 240 6.94 12.96 -16.36
C ILE A 240 5.58 12.28 -16.26
N ARG A 241 4.69 12.59 -17.19
CA ARG A 241 3.39 11.92 -17.35
C ARG A 241 3.37 11.20 -18.68
N LEU A 242 3.03 9.92 -18.63
CA LEU A 242 2.81 9.05 -19.79
C LEU A 242 1.35 8.65 -19.81
N LYS A 243 0.77 8.61 -21.03
CA LYS A 243 -0.58 8.08 -21.27
C LYS A 243 -0.51 6.59 -21.50
#